data_107bae906f9842869d677db27149e397
#
_entry.id   107bae906f9842869d677db27149e397
#
_cell.length_a   1.000
_cell.length_b   1.000
_cell.length_c   1.000
_cell.angle_alpha   90.00
_cell.angle_beta   90.00
_cell.angle_gamma   90.00
#
_symmetry.space_group_name_H-M   'P 1'
#
loop_
_entity.id
_entity.type
_entity.pdbx_description
1 polymer ?
#
loop_
_entity_poly.entity_id
_entity_poly.type
_entity_poly.pdbx_seq_one_letter_code
_entity_poly.pdbx_strand_id
1 'polypeptide(L)'
;ICFWDIRGFSLLCEILKAHTTLLAGFLREYCEGAAKTIFAQSGVLDKFVGDGVMALFGVLNGGEDEGRIDAIAAVRAALELRPRFDDVVAQWMQEWKLYTPQKIEIGLGCGIHTGEALVGNVGTDFRDQFTALGPHVNFAARIAARAKPGEILVSQSTEARVRSAVMMSQAGQVSDIKNIPG
;
A
#
# COMPACT_ATOMS: atom_id res chain seq x y z
N ILE A 1 3.27 -7.55 5.58
CA ILE A 1 2.37 -7.41 4.42
C ILE A 1 1.86 -5.98 4.42
N CYS A 2 2.02 -5.29 3.31
CA CYS A 2 1.67 -3.90 3.17
C CYS A 2 0.82 -3.70 1.92
N PHE A 3 -0.26 -2.94 2.04
CA PHE A 3 -1.10 -2.50 0.93
C PHE A 3 -1.19 -0.98 0.91
N TRP A 4 -1.07 -0.41 -0.26
CA TRP A 4 -1.39 0.99 -0.56
C TRP A 4 -2.52 1.04 -1.58
N ASP A 5 -3.35 2.07 -1.48
CA ASP A 5 -4.48 2.26 -2.37
C ASP A 5 -4.79 3.77 -2.51
N ILE A 6 -5.09 4.21 -3.73
CA ILE A 6 -5.34 5.63 -4.00
C ILE A 6 -6.79 5.97 -3.71
N ARG A 7 -7.03 6.71 -2.64
CA ARG A 7 -8.35 7.22 -2.29
C ARG A 7 -8.81 8.26 -3.29
N GLY A 8 -10.03 8.12 -3.79
CA GLY A 8 -10.59 9.03 -4.80
C GLY A 8 -10.22 8.69 -6.25
N PHE A 9 -9.46 7.61 -6.51
CA PHE A 9 -9.02 7.26 -7.86
C PHE A 9 -10.18 6.95 -8.82
N SER A 10 -11.22 6.27 -8.38
CA SER A 10 -12.41 6.00 -9.22
C SER A 10 -13.08 7.30 -9.70
N LEU A 11 -13.16 8.31 -8.84
CA LEU A 11 -13.68 9.63 -9.23
C LEU A 11 -12.74 10.34 -10.19
N LEU A 12 -11.42 10.25 -9.97
CA LEU A 12 -10.43 10.78 -10.91
C LEU A 12 -10.58 10.14 -12.30
N CYS A 13 -10.77 8.83 -12.36
CA CYS A 13 -11.02 8.12 -13.63
C CYS A 13 -12.28 8.65 -14.34
N GLU A 14 -13.36 8.89 -13.60
CA GLU A 14 -14.59 9.43 -14.20
C GLU A 14 -14.38 10.86 -14.70
N ILE A 15 -13.69 11.70 -13.94
CA ILE A 15 -13.39 13.09 -14.32
C ILE A 15 -12.52 13.14 -15.58
N LEU A 16 -11.51 12.28 -15.66
CA LEU A 16 -10.52 12.27 -16.75
C LEU A 16 -10.78 11.16 -17.80
N LYS A 17 -11.99 10.61 -17.87
CA LYS A 17 -12.32 9.49 -18.78
C LYS A 17 -12.01 9.73 -20.25
N ALA A 18 -12.05 10.99 -20.71
CA ALA A 18 -11.66 11.39 -22.06
C ALA A 18 -10.14 11.54 -22.24
N HIS A 19 -9.37 11.47 -21.17
CA HIS A 19 -7.92 11.74 -21.13
C HIS A 19 -7.15 10.59 -20.48
N THR A 20 -7.37 9.36 -20.95
CA THR A 20 -6.80 8.13 -20.37
C THR A 20 -5.28 8.10 -20.33
N THR A 21 -4.62 8.83 -21.24
CA THR A 21 -3.17 8.95 -21.24
C THR A 21 -2.63 9.68 -20.02
N LEU A 22 -3.38 10.66 -19.48
CA LEU A 22 -3.02 11.35 -18.24
C LEU A 22 -3.11 10.40 -17.04
N LEU A 23 -4.17 9.59 -16.98
CA LEU A 23 -4.33 8.56 -15.93
C LEU A 23 -3.20 7.54 -15.98
N ALA A 24 -2.86 7.05 -17.18
CA ALA A 24 -1.77 6.09 -17.37
C ALA A 24 -0.41 6.67 -16.99
N GLY A 25 -0.15 7.94 -17.33
CA GLY A 25 1.07 8.65 -16.97
C GLY A 25 1.22 8.80 -15.45
N PHE A 26 0.17 9.27 -14.80
CA PHE A 26 0.11 9.40 -13.34
C PHE A 26 0.35 8.06 -12.63
N LEU A 27 -0.40 7.00 -13.03
CA LEU A 27 -0.22 5.67 -12.44
C LEU A 27 1.20 5.14 -12.64
N ARG A 28 1.79 5.33 -13.81
CA ARG A 28 3.17 4.90 -14.06
C ARG A 28 4.14 5.54 -13.09
N GLU A 29 4.06 6.86 -12.92
CA GLU A 29 4.96 7.61 -12.04
C GLU A 29 4.79 7.18 -10.57
N TYR A 30 3.54 7.04 -10.12
CA TYR A 30 3.23 6.49 -8.80
C TYR A 30 3.80 5.08 -8.61
N CYS A 31 3.53 4.16 -9.54
CA CYS A 31 3.99 2.78 -9.47
C CYS A 31 5.52 2.67 -9.45
N GLU A 32 6.21 3.49 -10.25
CA GLU A 32 7.67 3.56 -10.22
C GLU A 32 8.20 4.08 -8.88
N GLY A 33 7.58 5.10 -8.32
CA GLY A 33 7.91 5.64 -7.01
C GLY A 33 7.71 4.61 -5.91
N ALA A 34 6.57 3.91 -5.93
CA ALA A 34 6.26 2.83 -4.99
C ALA A 34 7.27 1.69 -5.08
N ALA A 35 7.58 1.20 -6.29
CA ALA A 35 8.55 0.13 -6.49
C ALA A 35 9.94 0.51 -5.96
N LYS A 36 10.43 1.71 -6.29
CA LYS A 36 11.73 2.22 -5.80
C LYS A 36 11.77 2.28 -4.28
N THR A 37 10.71 2.77 -3.64
CA THR A 37 10.62 2.88 -2.17
C THR A 37 10.58 1.51 -1.52
N ILE A 38 9.79 0.57 -2.04
CA ILE A 38 9.70 -0.80 -1.53
C ILE A 38 11.07 -1.49 -1.60
N PHE A 39 11.75 -1.43 -2.74
CA PHE A 39 13.07 -2.07 -2.91
C PHE A 39 14.15 -1.40 -2.05
N ALA A 40 14.12 -0.10 -1.87
CA ALA A 40 15.07 0.63 -1.00
C ALA A 40 14.96 0.19 0.47
N GLN A 41 13.79 -0.30 0.89
CA GLN A 41 13.53 -0.82 2.23
C GLN A 41 13.59 -2.37 2.27
N SER A 42 14.25 -3.02 1.31
CA SER A 42 14.40 -4.49 1.21
C SER A 42 13.06 -5.23 1.15
N GLY A 43 12.02 -4.58 0.67
CA GLY A 43 10.72 -5.19 0.42
C GLY A 43 10.67 -5.85 -0.95
N VAL A 44 9.71 -6.75 -1.12
CA VAL A 44 9.35 -7.38 -2.39
C VAL A 44 8.05 -6.75 -2.88
N LEU A 45 8.06 -6.20 -4.08
CA LEU A 45 6.84 -5.79 -4.76
C LEU A 45 6.11 -7.05 -5.25
N ASP A 46 4.95 -7.34 -4.65
CA ASP A 46 4.17 -8.53 -5.02
C ASP A 46 3.37 -8.28 -6.30
N LYS A 47 2.52 -7.27 -6.30
CA LYS A 47 1.71 -6.92 -7.46
C LYS A 47 1.12 -5.52 -7.38
N PHE A 48 0.68 -5.04 -8.54
CA PHE A 48 -0.27 -3.95 -8.65
C PHE A 48 -1.69 -4.51 -8.75
N VAL A 49 -2.64 -3.94 -8.02
CA VAL A 49 -4.05 -4.33 -8.00
C VAL A 49 -4.88 -3.08 -8.32
N GLY A 50 -5.16 -2.88 -9.60
CA GLY A 50 -5.73 -1.60 -10.06
C GLY A 50 -4.76 -0.45 -9.80
N ASP A 51 -5.19 0.51 -8.99
CA ASP A 51 -4.39 1.62 -8.48
C ASP A 51 -3.69 1.29 -7.15
N GLY A 52 -3.91 0.10 -6.61
CA GLY A 52 -3.27 -0.36 -5.39
C GLY A 52 -1.94 -1.07 -5.62
N VAL A 53 -1.13 -1.10 -4.57
CA VAL A 53 0.17 -1.77 -4.52
C VAL A 53 0.20 -2.73 -3.34
N MET A 54 0.61 -3.96 -3.58
CA MET A 54 0.89 -4.94 -2.53
C MET A 54 2.40 -5.20 -2.45
N ALA A 55 2.94 -5.13 -1.23
CA ALA A 55 4.34 -5.45 -0.96
C ALA A 55 4.49 -6.35 0.26
N LEU A 56 5.56 -7.11 0.26
CA LEU A 56 5.94 -8.05 1.30
C LEU A 56 7.31 -7.65 1.87
N PHE A 57 7.42 -7.70 3.19
CA PHE A 57 8.66 -7.50 3.93
C PHE A 57 8.93 -8.74 4.76
N GLY A 58 10.20 -9.17 4.86
CA GLY A 58 10.58 -10.40 5.56
C GLY A 58 10.67 -11.65 4.67
N VAL A 59 10.39 -11.52 3.38
CA VAL A 59 10.53 -12.63 2.42
C VAL A 59 12.00 -12.97 2.16
N LEU A 60 12.85 -11.95 2.10
CA LEU A 60 14.28 -12.09 1.77
C LEU A 60 15.14 -12.43 2.98
N ASN A 61 14.73 -12.05 4.18
CA ASN A 61 15.54 -12.15 5.41
C ASN A 61 15.11 -13.30 6.33
N GLY A 62 14.15 -14.12 5.92
CA GLY A 62 13.71 -15.29 6.68
C GLY A 62 13.00 -14.98 8.01
N GLY A 63 12.55 -13.75 8.25
CA GLY A 63 11.81 -13.37 9.46
C GLY A 63 12.67 -13.24 10.72
N GLU A 64 13.93 -12.85 10.59
CA GLU A 64 14.81 -12.59 11.72
C GLU A 64 14.18 -11.60 12.73
N ASP A 65 14.53 -11.74 14.02
CA ASP A 65 14.05 -10.90 15.11
C ASP A 65 12.49 -10.85 15.17
N GLU A 66 11.84 -12.01 15.01
CA GLU A 66 10.38 -12.17 15.01
C GLU A 66 9.65 -11.21 14.03
N GLY A 67 10.32 -10.85 12.93
CA GLY A 67 9.81 -9.93 11.91
C GLY A 67 9.78 -8.46 12.33
N ARG A 68 10.50 -8.08 13.38
CA ARG A 68 10.56 -6.69 13.86
C ARG A 68 11.28 -5.77 12.87
N ILE A 69 12.42 -6.20 12.33
CA ILE A 69 13.19 -5.45 11.33
C ILE A 69 12.33 -5.21 10.10
N ASP A 70 11.63 -6.24 9.64
CA ASP A 70 10.77 -6.19 8.46
C ASP A 70 9.53 -5.31 8.68
N ALA A 71 8.95 -5.36 9.89
CA ALA A 71 7.84 -4.47 10.25
C ALA A 71 8.27 -2.99 10.25
N ILE A 72 9.47 -2.69 10.77
CA ILE A 72 10.04 -1.35 10.73
C ILE A 72 10.29 -0.91 9.28
N ALA A 73 10.84 -1.79 8.45
CA ALA A 73 11.09 -1.51 7.03
C ALA A 73 9.77 -1.21 6.29
N ALA A 74 8.70 -1.97 6.53
CA ALA A 74 7.38 -1.73 5.96
C ALA A 74 6.83 -0.35 6.37
N VAL A 75 6.93 0.02 7.64
CA VAL A 75 6.48 1.33 8.13
C VAL A 75 7.33 2.46 7.54
N ARG A 76 8.65 2.29 7.44
CA ARG A 76 9.54 3.28 6.79
C ARG A 76 9.17 3.46 5.33
N ALA A 77 8.93 2.38 4.59
CA ALA A 77 8.46 2.46 3.21
C ALA A 77 7.16 3.26 3.09
N ALA A 78 6.21 3.04 4.00
CA ALA A 78 4.94 3.76 3.99
C ALA A 78 5.12 5.25 4.32
N LEU A 79 5.95 5.58 5.31
CA LEU A 79 6.26 6.95 5.68
C LEU A 79 7.01 7.70 4.58
N GLU A 80 7.85 7.02 3.81
CA GLU A 80 8.60 7.59 2.68
C GLU A 80 7.72 7.75 1.43
N LEU A 81 6.87 6.75 1.13
CA LEU A 81 6.03 6.79 -0.07
C LEU A 81 4.94 7.86 0.01
N ARG A 82 4.39 8.12 1.20
CA ARG A 82 3.31 9.11 1.37
C ARG A 82 3.68 10.50 0.86
N PRO A 83 4.74 11.18 1.32
CA PRO A 83 5.10 12.51 0.80
C PRO A 83 5.50 12.45 -0.68
N ARG A 84 6.14 11.39 -1.15
CA ARG A 84 6.45 11.22 -2.58
C ARG A 84 5.19 11.17 -3.44
N PHE A 85 4.15 10.49 -2.95
CA PHE A 85 2.84 10.46 -3.61
C PHE A 85 2.21 11.86 -3.66
N ASP A 86 2.27 12.60 -2.54
CA ASP A 86 1.75 13.96 -2.47
C ASP A 86 2.46 14.89 -3.47
N ASP A 87 3.78 14.74 -3.65
CA ASP A 87 4.58 15.48 -4.64
C ASP A 87 4.15 15.14 -6.07
N VAL A 88 3.96 13.86 -6.39
CA VAL A 88 3.46 13.40 -7.70
C VAL A 88 2.07 13.98 -7.96
N VAL A 89 1.17 13.91 -6.99
CA VAL A 89 -0.17 14.51 -7.10
C VAL A 89 -0.09 16.00 -7.35
N ALA A 90 0.75 16.73 -6.63
CA ALA A 90 0.90 18.17 -6.78
C ALA A 90 1.35 18.56 -8.21
N GLN A 91 2.24 17.78 -8.82
CA GLN A 91 2.66 17.97 -10.21
C GLN A 91 1.52 17.68 -11.19
N TRP A 92 0.86 16.52 -11.06
CA TRP A 92 -0.23 16.13 -11.94
C TRP A 92 -1.47 17.01 -11.82
N MET A 93 -1.70 17.61 -10.66
CA MET A 93 -2.78 18.59 -10.46
C MET A 93 -2.63 19.81 -11.39
N GLN A 94 -1.42 20.22 -11.77
CA GLN A 94 -1.22 21.30 -12.72
C GLN A 94 -1.67 20.88 -14.13
N GLU A 95 -1.36 19.65 -14.52
CA GLU A 95 -1.77 19.10 -15.82
C GLU A 95 -3.30 18.91 -15.85
N TRP A 96 -3.88 18.27 -14.82
CA TRP A 96 -5.32 17.98 -14.79
C TRP A 96 -6.19 19.25 -14.86
N LYS A 97 -5.77 20.35 -14.24
CA LYS A 97 -6.49 21.63 -14.29
C LYS A 97 -6.68 22.17 -15.70
N LEU A 98 -5.87 21.75 -16.66
CA LEU A 98 -6.01 22.14 -18.08
C LEU A 98 -7.21 21.46 -18.75
N TYR A 99 -7.68 20.34 -18.19
CA TYR A 99 -8.70 19.49 -18.78
C TYR A 99 -10.02 19.48 -18.01
N THR A 100 -10.01 19.89 -16.75
CA THR A 100 -11.22 19.92 -15.93
C THR A 100 -11.19 21.05 -14.88
N PRO A 101 -12.31 21.77 -14.69
CA PRO A 101 -12.47 22.71 -13.59
C PRO A 101 -12.85 22.04 -12.27
N GLN A 102 -13.12 20.73 -12.27
CA GLN A 102 -13.57 20.01 -11.08
C GLN A 102 -12.45 19.90 -10.05
N LYS A 103 -12.84 19.97 -8.78
CA LYS A 103 -11.91 19.71 -7.67
C LYS A 103 -11.59 18.23 -7.60
N ILE A 104 -10.31 17.93 -7.71
CA ILE A 104 -9.79 16.57 -7.57
C ILE A 104 -9.25 16.42 -6.16
N GLU A 105 -9.75 15.42 -5.44
CA GLU A 105 -9.29 15.05 -4.10
C GLU A 105 -8.86 13.59 -4.12
N ILE A 106 -7.55 13.37 -4.10
CA ILE A 106 -6.96 12.03 -4.01
C ILE A 106 -5.87 12.03 -2.95
N GLY A 107 -5.60 10.86 -2.40
CA GLY A 107 -4.53 10.68 -1.42
C GLY A 107 -4.25 9.20 -1.22
N LEU A 108 -3.06 8.89 -0.72
CA LEU A 108 -2.63 7.52 -0.53
C LEU A 108 -3.06 7.01 0.85
N GLY A 109 -3.84 5.93 0.89
CA GLY A 109 -4.12 5.16 2.09
C GLY A 109 -3.21 3.96 2.19
N CYS A 110 -2.76 3.60 3.40
CA CYS A 110 -1.88 2.46 3.62
C CYS A 110 -2.36 1.59 4.78
N GLY A 111 -2.26 0.27 4.61
CA GLY A 111 -2.50 -0.71 5.66
C GLY A 111 -1.36 -1.70 5.80
N ILE A 112 -0.85 -1.88 7.02
CA ILE A 112 0.27 -2.78 7.32
C ILE A 112 -0.15 -3.80 8.37
N HIS A 113 0.11 -5.07 8.08
CA HIS A 113 -0.12 -6.16 9.01
C HIS A 113 1.07 -7.11 9.06
N THR A 114 1.43 -7.54 10.25
CA THR A 114 2.45 -8.55 10.48
C THR A 114 1.79 -9.87 10.88
N GLY A 115 2.05 -10.90 10.11
CA GLY A 115 1.51 -12.24 10.32
C GLY A 115 2.12 -13.22 9.32
N GLU A 116 1.94 -14.50 9.57
CA GLU A 116 2.44 -15.57 8.72
C GLU A 116 1.66 -15.64 7.40
N ALA A 117 2.37 -15.86 6.31
CA ALA A 117 1.78 -16.07 5.00
C ALA A 117 2.56 -17.14 4.24
N LEU A 118 1.84 -17.90 3.44
CA LEU A 118 2.46 -18.79 2.46
C LEU A 118 2.97 -17.95 1.30
N VAL A 119 4.28 -17.97 1.06
CA VAL A 119 4.90 -17.21 -0.04
C VAL A 119 5.48 -18.20 -1.05
N GLY A 120 5.17 -18.02 -2.31
CA GLY A 120 5.66 -18.88 -3.37
C GLY A 120 4.99 -18.58 -4.71
N ASN A 121 5.35 -19.40 -5.70
CA ASN A 121 4.73 -19.33 -7.01
C ASN A 121 3.34 -19.97 -6.97
N VAL A 122 2.38 -19.23 -7.47
CA VAL A 122 0.98 -19.64 -7.59
C VAL A 122 0.50 -19.40 -9.01
N GLY A 123 0.04 -20.45 -9.65
CA GLY A 123 -0.41 -20.29 -11.03
C GLY A 123 -0.70 -21.62 -11.71
N THR A 124 -0.58 -21.59 -13.01
CA THR A 124 -0.75 -22.70 -13.93
C THR A 124 0.49 -22.79 -14.82
N ASP A 125 0.58 -23.86 -15.63
CA ASP A 125 1.66 -24.00 -16.62
C ASP A 125 1.75 -22.82 -17.62
N PHE A 126 0.68 -22.06 -17.76
CA PHE A 126 0.60 -20.93 -18.69
C PHE A 126 0.86 -19.56 -18.04
N ARG A 127 0.65 -19.45 -16.74
CA ARG A 127 0.85 -18.19 -16.00
C ARG A 127 1.16 -18.50 -14.56
N ASP A 128 2.31 -18.07 -14.11
CA ASP A 128 2.79 -18.21 -12.76
C ASP A 128 3.06 -16.84 -12.14
N GLN A 129 2.82 -16.72 -10.85
CA GLN A 129 3.03 -15.48 -10.11
C GLN A 129 3.59 -15.79 -8.72
N PHE A 130 4.74 -15.22 -8.40
CA PHE A 130 5.23 -15.22 -7.03
C PHE A 130 4.37 -14.29 -6.19
N THR A 131 3.78 -14.81 -5.12
CA THR A 131 2.85 -14.03 -4.26
C THR A 131 2.72 -14.63 -2.88
N ALA A 132 2.13 -13.87 -1.96
CA ALA A 132 1.72 -14.34 -0.65
C ALA A 132 0.23 -14.70 -0.61
N LEU A 133 -0.08 -15.80 0.09
CA LEU A 133 -1.45 -16.27 0.34
C LEU A 133 -1.67 -16.48 1.85
N GLY A 134 -2.88 -16.24 2.29
CA GLY A 134 -3.29 -16.53 3.65
C GLY A 134 -4.25 -15.49 4.25
N PRO A 135 -4.81 -15.78 5.44
CA PRO A 135 -5.76 -14.88 6.09
C PRO A 135 -5.14 -13.54 6.45
N HIS A 136 -3.84 -13.52 6.78
CA HIS A 136 -3.11 -12.29 7.12
C HIS A 136 -2.95 -11.34 5.92
N VAL A 137 -2.89 -11.86 4.69
CA VAL A 137 -2.89 -11.05 3.47
C VAL A 137 -4.23 -10.31 3.33
N ASN A 138 -5.34 -11.04 3.49
CA ASN A 138 -6.68 -10.47 3.44
C ASN A 138 -6.91 -9.44 4.57
N PHE A 139 -6.31 -9.69 5.74
CA PHE A 139 -6.41 -8.77 6.87
C PHE A 139 -5.69 -7.46 6.59
N ALA A 140 -4.47 -7.50 6.06
CA ALA A 140 -3.72 -6.31 5.64
C ALA A 140 -4.51 -5.49 4.61
N ALA A 141 -5.11 -6.13 3.60
CA ALA A 141 -5.95 -5.48 2.61
C ALA A 141 -7.16 -4.77 3.24
N ARG A 142 -7.81 -5.39 4.25
CA ARG A 142 -8.94 -4.78 4.97
C ARG A 142 -8.53 -3.59 5.83
N ILE A 143 -7.34 -3.63 6.43
CA ILE A 143 -6.77 -2.46 7.13
C ILE A 143 -6.55 -1.32 6.12
N ALA A 144 -5.89 -1.61 4.99
CA ALA A 144 -5.67 -0.63 3.95
C ALA A 144 -6.99 -0.01 3.46
N ALA A 145 -8.03 -0.82 3.24
CA ALA A 145 -9.34 -0.33 2.79
C ALA A 145 -9.99 0.71 3.74
N ARG A 146 -9.57 0.79 4.99
CA ARG A 146 -10.08 1.74 6.00
C ARG A 146 -9.24 3.00 6.16
N ALA A 147 -8.02 2.97 5.66
CA ALA A 147 -7.14 4.14 5.72
C ALA A 147 -7.75 5.28 4.89
N LYS A 148 -7.80 6.47 5.46
CA LYS A 148 -8.19 7.70 4.76
C LYS A 148 -7.02 8.22 3.92
N PRO A 149 -7.25 9.22 3.05
CA PRO A 149 -6.16 9.91 2.38
C PRO A 149 -5.06 10.35 3.35
N GLY A 150 -3.82 9.97 3.09
CA GLY A 150 -2.65 10.27 3.93
C GLY A 150 -2.52 9.43 5.21
N GLU A 151 -3.45 8.51 5.50
CA GLU A 151 -3.35 7.65 6.68
C GLU A 151 -2.51 6.39 6.42
N ILE A 152 -1.71 6.03 7.43
CA ILE A 152 -1.01 4.75 7.51
C ILE A 152 -1.56 4.02 8.74
N LEU A 153 -2.32 2.97 8.51
CA LEU A 153 -2.89 2.13 9.57
C LEU A 153 -2.04 0.88 9.76
N VAL A 154 -1.79 0.54 11.02
CA VAL A 154 -1.06 -0.69 11.35
C VAL A 154 -1.91 -1.56 12.27
N SER A 155 -1.78 -2.88 12.14
CA SER A 155 -2.40 -3.81 13.08
C SER A 155 -1.68 -3.81 14.43
N GLN A 156 -2.33 -4.34 15.46
CA GLN A 156 -1.75 -4.50 16.78
C GLN A 156 -0.45 -5.35 16.73
N SER A 157 -0.41 -6.39 15.90
CA SER A 157 0.78 -7.23 15.74
C SER A 157 1.96 -6.47 15.11
N THR A 158 1.69 -5.53 14.19
CA THR A 158 2.70 -4.63 13.65
C THR A 158 3.09 -3.57 14.68
N GLU A 159 2.13 -2.94 15.34
CA GLU A 159 2.35 -1.93 16.38
C GLU A 159 3.28 -2.45 17.46
N ALA A 160 3.04 -3.66 17.99
CA ALA A 160 3.87 -4.27 19.03
C ALA A 160 5.36 -4.38 18.62
N ARG A 161 5.65 -4.54 17.33
CA ARG A 161 7.00 -4.67 16.78
C ARG A 161 7.69 -3.34 16.51
N VAL A 162 6.93 -2.29 16.20
CA VAL A 162 7.50 -1.01 15.75
C VAL A 162 7.40 0.11 16.78
N ARG A 163 6.70 -0.10 17.91
CA ARG A 163 6.43 0.93 18.94
C ARG A 163 7.69 1.62 19.50
N SER A 164 8.82 0.93 19.51
CA SER A 164 10.09 1.50 19.96
C SER A 164 10.80 2.36 18.91
N ALA A 165 10.36 2.29 17.65
CA ALA A 165 11.02 2.95 16.52
C ALA A 165 10.14 4.04 15.88
N VAL A 166 8.83 4.04 16.14
CA VAL A 166 7.87 4.96 15.49
C VAL A 166 6.84 5.44 16.52
N MET A 167 6.59 6.75 16.54
CA MET A 167 5.47 7.31 17.31
C MET A 167 4.16 7.08 16.56
N MET A 168 3.16 6.57 17.26
CA MET A 168 1.85 6.25 16.71
C MET A 168 0.75 6.78 17.63
N SER A 169 -0.39 7.10 17.05
CA SER A 169 -1.63 7.40 17.79
C SER A 169 -2.65 6.28 17.61
N GLN A 170 -3.50 6.07 18.60
CA GLN A 170 -4.55 5.09 18.52
C GLN A 170 -5.63 5.55 17.51
N ALA A 171 -5.82 4.76 16.46
CA ALA A 171 -6.78 5.07 15.39
C ALA A 171 -8.21 4.55 15.67
N GLY A 172 -8.46 3.92 16.82
CA GLY A 172 -9.73 3.33 17.20
C GLY A 172 -9.74 1.80 17.06
N GLN A 173 -10.80 1.17 17.60
CA GLN A 173 -10.99 -0.27 17.45
C GLN A 173 -11.74 -0.57 16.16
N VAL A 174 -11.20 -1.49 15.39
CA VAL A 174 -11.84 -2.01 14.18
C VAL A 174 -12.61 -3.28 14.58
N SER A 175 -13.86 -3.12 15.01
CA SER A 175 -14.69 -4.20 15.55
C SER A 175 -15.28 -5.17 14.54
N ASP A 176 -15.25 -4.87 13.23
CA ASP A 176 -15.96 -5.63 12.20
C ASP A 176 -15.08 -6.30 11.15
N ILE A 177 -13.96 -6.87 11.55
CA ILE A 177 -13.19 -7.72 10.64
C ILE A 177 -13.70 -9.15 10.79
N LYS A 178 -14.68 -9.54 9.98
CA LYS A 178 -15.19 -10.91 9.91
C LYS A 178 -14.06 -11.89 9.57
N ASN A 179 -14.01 -13.02 10.32
CA ASN A 179 -13.22 -14.21 10.05
C ASN A 179 -11.71 -14.15 10.33
N ILE A 180 -11.27 -13.53 11.44
CA ILE A 180 -9.95 -13.85 12.01
C ILE A 180 -10.19 -14.17 13.50
N PRO A 181 -9.85 -15.40 13.93
CA PRO A 181 -9.75 -15.68 15.37
C PRO A 181 -8.71 -14.75 15.96
N GLY A 182 -9.06 -14.09 17.05
CA GLY A 182 -8.17 -13.24 17.83
C GLY A 182 -7.05 -14.03 18.51
#